data_27971eed77833045993311be487f05b6
#
_entry.id   27971eed77833045993311be487f05b6
#
_cell.length_a   1.000
_cell.length_b   1.000
_cell.length_c   1.000
_cell.angle_alpha   90.00
_cell.angle_beta   90.00
_cell.angle_gamma   90.00
#
_symmetry.space_group_name_H-M   'P 1'
#
loop_
_entity.id
_entity.type
_entity.pdbx_description
1 polymer ?
#
loop_
_entity_poly.entity_id
_entity_poly.type
_entity_poly.pdbx_seq_one_letter_code
_entity_poly.pdbx_strand_id
1 'polypeptide(L)'
;MSRLFSLLTAAALCAAAPVAAQQPVVVELYTSQGCSSCPPADAILSELSGREDVIAIALHVDYWDYIGWKDEFGHPAHAQRQRAYARKAQRQSIYTPEMIVNGQTDIVGAKPMKLSKAIADHKAAAPRMTLEAVRTGDTLRVQGTVPAGGAAPMEVHVLRLMPAQTVKITRGENRGKTYEYANIA
;
A
#
# COMPACT_ATOMS: atom_id res chain seq x y z
N MET A 1 -47.29 -55.72 -24.23
CA MET A 1 -47.21 -54.29 -24.55
C MET A 1 -46.47 -53.59 -23.37
N SER A 2 -45.13 -53.52 -23.47
CA SER A 2 -44.28 -52.94 -22.42
C SER A 2 -43.77 -51.56 -22.89
N ARG A 3 -44.17 -50.50 -22.21
CA ARG A 3 -43.72 -49.12 -22.49
C ARG A 3 -42.51 -48.85 -21.62
N LEU A 4 -41.32 -48.75 -22.24
CA LEU A 4 -40.11 -48.20 -21.59
C LEU A 4 -40.23 -46.67 -21.50
N PHE A 5 -40.20 -46.15 -20.30
CA PHE A 5 -40.00 -44.73 -20.04
C PHE A 5 -38.50 -44.45 -19.89
N SER A 6 -37.91 -43.74 -20.89
CA SER A 6 -36.55 -43.22 -20.79
C SER A 6 -36.57 -41.90 -20.01
N LEU A 7 -36.00 -41.91 -18.80
CA LEU A 7 -35.69 -40.68 -18.05
C LEU A 7 -34.41 -40.06 -18.62
N LEU A 8 -34.53 -38.93 -19.30
CA LEU A 8 -33.40 -38.06 -19.62
C LEU A 8 -33.06 -37.21 -18.36
N THR A 9 -31.98 -37.56 -17.74
CA THR A 9 -31.37 -36.71 -16.69
C THR A 9 -30.54 -35.61 -17.35
N ALA A 10 -31.03 -34.37 -17.32
CA ALA A 10 -30.28 -33.19 -17.75
C ALA A 10 -29.29 -32.80 -16.65
N ALA A 11 -28.00 -33.05 -16.86
CA ALA A 11 -26.94 -32.55 -16.00
C ALA A 11 -26.72 -31.06 -16.27
N ALA A 12 -27.13 -30.22 -15.33
CA ALA A 12 -26.82 -28.79 -15.37
C ALA A 12 -25.33 -28.56 -15.01
N LEU A 13 -24.53 -28.26 -16.02
CA LEU A 13 -23.17 -27.75 -15.81
C LEU A 13 -23.25 -26.33 -15.20
N CYS A 14 -23.06 -26.18 -13.88
CA CYS A 14 -22.78 -24.88 -13.27
C CYS A 14 -21.40 -24.43 -13.71
N ALA A 15 -21.34 -23.55 -14.71
CA ALA A 15 -20.09 -22.81 -15.01
C ALA A 15 -19.81 -21.88 -13.86
N ALA A 16 -18.82 -22.23 -13.01
CA ALA A 16 -18.28 -21.32 -12.02
C ALA A 16 -17.59 -20.15 -12.76
N ALA A 17 -18.17 -18.97 -12.68
CA ALA A 17 -17.51 -17.76 -13.18
C ALA A 17 -16.20 -17.55 -12.40
N PRO A 18 -15.07 -17.23 -13.06
CA PRO A 18 -13.84 -16.94 -12.36
C PRO A 18 -14.07 -15.73 -11.43
N VAL A 19 -13.92 -15.94 -10.13
CA VAL A 19 -13.88 -14.84 -9.17
C VAL A 19 -12.59 -14.10 -9.47
N ALA A 20 -12.68 -12.90 -10.05
CA ALA A 20 -11.54 -12.03 -10.23
C ALA A 20 -10.94 -11.75 -8.85
N ALA A 21 -9.69 -12.18 -8.63
CA ALA A 21 -8.97 -11.90 -7.39
C ALA A 21 -8.92 -10.38 -7.21
N GLN A 22 -9.52 -9.89 -6.12
CA GLN A 22 -9.44 -8.47 -5.80
C GLN A 22 -7.98 -8.09 -5.57
N GLN A 23 -7.51 -7.06 -6.25
CA GLN A 23 -6.16 -6.55 -6.02
C GLN A 23 -6.06 -5.88 -4.65
N PRO A 24 -4.97 -6.10 -3.91
CA PRO A 24 -4.78 -5.46 -2.63
C PRO A 24 -4.69 -3.94 -2.77
N VAL A 25 -5.16 -3.23 -1.77
CA VAL A 25 -5.09 -1.77 -1.69
C VAL A 25 -3.71 -1.35 -1.19
N VAL A 26 -3.02 -0.48 -1.91
CA VAL A 26 -1.73 0.05 -1.48
C VAL A 26 -1.93 1.22 -0.52
N VAL A 27 -1.28 1.17 0.65
CA VAL A 27 -1.22 2.25 1.63
C VAL A 27 0.22 2.65 1.84
N GLU A 28 0.59 3.84 1.39
CA GLU A 28 1.89 4.44 1.61
C GLU A 28 1.83 5.38 2.82
N LEU A 29 2.66 5.17 3.83
CA LEU A 29 2.81 6.08 4.96
C LEU A 29 4.12 6.84 4.84
N TYR A 30 4.04 8.16 4.74
CA TYR A 30 5.18 9.06 4.88
C TYR A 30 5.36 9.40 6.34
N THR A 31 6.49 8.99 6.92
CA THR A 31 6.80 9.03 8.35
C THR A 31 8.26 9.41 8.60
N SER A 32 8.64 9.62 9.85
CA SER A 32 10.03 9.75 10.27
C SER A 32 10.17 9.44 11.75
N GLN A 33 11.30 8.84 12.12
CA GLN A 33 11.70 8.64 13.52
C GLN A 33 11.82 9.96 14.29
N GLY A 34 12.14 11.06 13.59
CA GLY A 34 12.23 12.40 14.17
C GLY A 34 10.89 13.09 14.41
N CYS A 35 9.83 12.62 13.80
CA CYS A 35 8.50 13.24 13.85
C CYS A 35 7.73 12.80 15.09
N SER A 36 7.44 13.71 16.02
CA SER A 36 6.73 13.40 17.29
C SER A 36 5.26 13.03 17.13
N SER A 37 4.63 13.43 16.02
CA SER A 37 3.24 13.09 15.69
C SER A 37 3.08 11.81 14.87
N CYS A 38 4.18 11.19 14.43
CA CYS A 38 4.16 10.03 13.55
C CYS A 38 3.84 8.68 14.23
N PRO A 39 4.28 8.39 15.47
CA PRO A 39 4.14 7.06 16.05
C PRO A 39 2.73 6.45 16.05
N PRO A 40 1.64 7.22 16.23
CA PRO A 40 0.30 6.64 16.10
C PRO A 40 -0.03 6.17 14.67
N ALA A 41 0.53 6.81 13.64
CA ALA A 41 0.35 6.40 12.26
C ALA A 41 1.20 5.17 11.91
N ASP A 42 2.43 5.10 12.47
CA ASP A 42 3.29 3.92 12.34
C ASP A 42 2.64 2.68 12.96
N ALA A 43 1.98 2.82 14.12
CA ALA A 43 1.23 1.75 14.76
C ALA A 43 0.06 1.25 13.88
N ILE A 44 -0.70 2.16 13.27
CA ILE A 44 -1.77 1.79 12.32
C ILE A 44 -1.19 1.05 11.11
N LEU A 45 -0.06 1.49 10.56
CA LEU A 45 0.58 0.82 9.43
C LEU A 45 1.05 -0.59 9.82
N SER A 46 1.60 -0.76 11.02
CA SER A 46 1.99 -2.06 11.55
C SER A 46 0.81 -3.04 11.63
N GLU A 47 -0.36 -2.58 12.08
CA GLU A 47 -1.59 -3.40 12.06
C GLU A 47 -2.01 -3.78 10.63
N LEU A 48 -1.88 -2.85 9.67
CA LEU A 48 -2.21 -3.11 8.26
C LEU A 48 -1.24 -4.07 7.59
N SER A 49 0.02 -4.14 8.02
CA SER A 49 1.04 -4.99 7.41
C SER A 49 0.74 -6.48 7.49
N GLY A 50 -0.10 -6.89 8.42
CA GLY A 50 -0.58 -8.27 8.56
C GLY A 50 -1.80 -8.64 7.70
N ARG A 51 -2.34 -7.70 6.91
CA ARG A 51 -3.54 -7.92 6.10
C ARG A 51 -3.19 -8.35 4.69
N GLU A 52 -3.83 -9.41 4.20
CA GLU A 52 -3.65 -9.91 2.83
C GLU A 52 -4.26 -9.00 1.75
N ASP A 53 -5.25 -8.20 2.11
CA ASP A 53 -5.96 -7.28 1.20
C ASP A 53 -5.36 -5.88 1.15
N VAL A 54 -4.21 -5.65 1.84
CA VAL A 54 -3.49 -4.37 1.89
C VAL A 54 -2.00 -4.57 1.65
N ILE A 55 -1.41 -3.75 0.81
CA ILE A 55 0.04 -3.59 0.71
C ILE A 55 0.41 -2.32 1.49
N ALA A 56 0.83 -2.51 2.75
CA ALA A 56 1.27 -1.42 3.63
C ALA A 56 2.76 -1.14 3.42
N ILE A 57 3.14 0.12 3.22
CA ILE A 57 4.52 0.55 2.92
C ILE A 57 4.88 1.75 3.79
N ALA A 58 5.94 1.64 4.61
CA ALA A 58 6.53 2.76 5.33
C ALA A 58 7.61 3.43 4.47
N LEU A 59 7.44 4.72 4.21
CA LEU A 59 8.34 5.57 3.45
C LEU A 59 8.90 6.64 4.38
N HIS A 60 10.06 6.36 5.00
CA HIS A 60 10.70 7.31 5.90
C HIS A 60 11.31 8.47 5.13
N VAL A 61 11.02 9.69 5.56
CA VAL A 61 11.50 10.91 4.94
C VAL A 61 12.70 11.49 5.71
N ASP A 62 13.60 12.15 5.01
CA ASP A 62 14.85 12.70 5.52
C ASP A 62 14.75 14.15 6.03
N TYR A 63 13.66 14.85 5.73
CA TYR A 63 13.56 16.28 6.04
C TYR A 63 13.29 16.61 7.51
N TRP A 64 13.26 15.60 8.40
CA TRP A 64 13.24 15.78 9.86
C TRP A 64 14.60 15.58 10.51
N ASP A 65 15.64 15.15 9.78
CA ASP A 65 16.97 14.84 10.33
C ASP A 65 17.64 16.03 11.03
N TYR A 66 17.27 17.26 10.66
CA TYR A 66 17.82 18.49 11.25
C TYR A 66 17.44 18.71 12.72
N ILE A 67 16.43 17.99 13.26
CA ILE A 67 15.99 18.14 14.65
C ILE A 67 16.84 17.35 15.66
N GLY A 68 18.01 16.87 15.25
CA GLY A 68 19.00 16.22 16.13
C GLY A 68 18.91 14.71 16.20
N TRP A 69 18.09 14.06 15.37
CA TRP A 69 18.05 12.62 15.16
C TRP A 69 18.01 12.31 13.67
N LYS A 70 19.01 11.57 13.19
CA LYS A 70 19.01 11.10 11.81
C LYS A 70 18.22 9.79 11.72
N ASP A 71 17.19 9.79 10.89
CA ASP A 71 16.40 8.59 10.59
C ASP A 71 17.23 7.68 9.67
N GLU A 72 17.59 6.49 10.14
CA GLU A 72 18.39 5.54 9.36
C GLU A 72 17.65 4.95 8.16
N PHE A 73 16.32 5.03 8.15
CA PHE A 73 15.46 4.63 7.04
C PHE A 73 15.08 5.80 6.14
N GLY A 74 15.43 7.03 6.53
CA GLY A 74 15.13 8.25 5.80
C GLY A 74 15.83 8.28 4.43
N HIS A 75 15.05 8.47 3.36
CA HIS A 75 15.59 8.54 2.01
C HIS A 75 15.02 9.70 1.21
N PRO A 76 15.86 10.51 0.51
CA PRO A 76 15.40 11.66 -0.28
C PRO A 76 14.37 11.32 -1.36
N ALA A 77 14.43 10.12 -1.94
CA ALA A 77 13.46 9.66 -2.93
C ALA A 77 12.04 9.56 -2.36
N HIS A 78 11.88 9.25 -1.08
CA HIS A 78 10.58 9.21 -0.43
C HIS A 78 9.96 10.61 -0.36
N ALA A 79 10.74 11.60 0.07
CA ALA A 79 10.30 13.00 0.06
C ALA A 79 10.00 13.52 -1.36
N GLN A 80 10.76 13.08 -2.38
CA GLN A 80 10.49 13.43 -3.78
C GLN A 80 9.17 12.83 -4.28
N ARG A 81 8.90 11.55 -3.96
CA ARG A 81 7.64 10.86 -4.25
C ARG A 81 6.46 11.57 -3.58
N GLN A 82 6.60 11.92 -2.31
CA GLN A 82 5.59 12.68 -1.57
C GLN A 82 5.30 14.04 -2.21
N ARG A 83 6.34 14.77 -2.63
CA ARG A 83 6.18 16.04 -3.37
C ARG A 83 5.47 15.85 -4.71
N ALA A 84 5.65 14.71 -5.39
CA ALA A 84 4.92 14.43 -6.62
C ALA A 84 3.41 14.27 -6.36
N TYR A 85 3.02 13.58 -5.28
CA TYR A 85 1.62 13.53 -4.84
C TYR A 85 1.07 14.90 -4.47
N ALA A 86 1.83 15.69 -3.70
CA ALA A 86 1.43 17.04 -3.31
C ALA A 86 1.16 17.93 -4.55
N ARG A 87 2.07 17.91 -5.53
CA ARG A 87 1.89 18.66 -6.79
C ARG A 87 0.64 18.21 -7.55
N LYS A 88 0.40 16.89 -7.66
CA LYS A 88 -0.79 16.36 -8.34
C LYS A 88 -2.08 16.77 -7.64
N ALA A 89 -2.06 16.89 -6.31
CA ALA A 89 -3.17 17.35 -5.49
C ALA A 89 -3.21 18.89 -5.34
N GLN A 90 -2.37 19.64 -6.09
CA GLN A 90 -2.25 21.11 -6.04
C GLN A 90 -1.93 21.64 -4.61
N ARG A 91 -1.25 20.83 -3.78
CA ARG A 91 -0.77 21.23 -2.46
C ARG A 91 0.63 21.83 -2.55
N GLN A 92 0.90 22.86 -1.74
CA GLN A 92 2.18 23.58 -1.75
C GLN A 92 3.20 23.01 -0.77
N SER A 93 2.76 22.15 0.16
CA SER A 93 3.60 21.59 1.21
C SER A 93 3.41 20.07 1.32
N ILE A 94 4.42 19.43 1.87
CA ILE A 94 4.42 18.05 2.34
C ILE A 94 4.50 18.05 3.87
N TYR A 95 4.05 16.98 4.50
CA TYR A 95 3.99 16.87 5.96
C TYR A 95 4.03 15.39 6.38
N THR A 96 4.35 15.14 7.64
CA THR A 96 4.22 13.82 8.27
C THR A 96 3.40 13.90 9.55
N PRO A 97 2.68 12.81 9.90
CA PRO A 97 2.45 11.63 9.08
C PRO A 97 1.41 11.91 7.97
N GLU A 98 1.66 11.36 6.78
CA GLU A 98 0.71 11.38 5.67
C GLU A 98 0.52 9.97 5.15
N MET A 99 -0.73 9.53 4.97
CA MET A 99 -1.05 8.27 4.31
C MET A 99 -1.65 8.53 2.94
N ILE A 100 -1.17 7.79 1.93
CA ILE A 100 -1.70 7.84 0.55
C ILE A 100 -2.26 6.47 0.21
N VAL A 101 -3.56 6.41 -0.12
CA VAL A 101 -4.25 5.17 -0.51
C VAL A 101 -4.34 5.09 -2.02
N ASN A 102 -3.80 4.01 -2.62
CA ASN A 102 -3.73 3.77 -4.06
C ASN A 102 -3.25 4.97 -4.89
N GLY A 103 -2.37 5.83 -4.33
CA GLY A 103 -1.85 7.01 -5.00
C GLY A 103 -2.90 8.09 -5.30
N GLN A 104 -4.07 8.06 -4.65
CA GLN A 104 -5.22 8.90 -4.98
C GLN A 104 -5.81 9.64 -3.79
N THR A 105 -5.95 8.98 -2.64
CA THR A 105 -6.59 9.56 -1.45
C THR A 105 -5.54 9.83 -0.39
N ASP A 106 -5.35 11.09 -0.03
CA ASP A 106 -4.46 11.48 1.06
C ASP A 106 -5.21 11.63 2.39
N ILE A 107 -4.54 11.22 3.46
CA ILE A 107 -5.06 11.27 4.82
C ILE A 107 -3.98 11.87 5.72
N VAL A 108 -4.29 12.99 6.33
CA VAL A 108 -3.42 13.68 7.29
C VAL A 108 -3.48 13.01 8.65
N GLY A 109 -2.33 12.65 9.20
CA GLY A 109 -2.21 12.12 10.56
C GLY A 109 -2.76 10.70 10.73
N ALA A 110 -2.83 10.28 11.99
CA ALA A 110 -3.36 8.98 12.38
C ALA A 110 -4.90 9.04 12.49
N LYS A 111 -5.60 8.70 11.42
CA LYS A 111 -7.08 8.74 11.35
C LYS A 111 -7.64 7.39 10.91
N PRO A 112 -7.71 6.37 11.80
CA PRO A 112 -8.05 5.00 11.44
C PRO A 112 -9.40 4.87 10.75
N MET A 113 -10.43 5.61 11.17
CA MET A 113 -11.76 5.55 10.54
C MET A 113 -11.75 6.08 9.10
N LYS A 114 -11.01 7.18 8.83
CA LYS A 114 -10.88 7.69 7.46
C LYS A 114 -10.09 6.74 6.58
N LEU A 115 -9.03 6.15 7.11
CA LEU A 115 -8.21 5.17 6.42
C LEU A 115 -9.00 3.90 6.08
N SER A 116 -9.73 3.35 7.05
CA SER A 116 -10.58 2.18 6.84
C SER A 116 -11.64 2.43 5.75
N LYS A 117 -12.28 3.61 5.79
CA LYS A 117 -13.23 3.99 4.74
C LYS A 117 -12.55 4.10 3.37
N ALA A 118 -11.40 4.77 3.27
CA ALA A 118 -10.68 4.91 2.01
C ALA A 118 -10.25 3.54 1.45
N ILE A 119 -9.75 2.63 2.29
CA ILE A 119 -9.42 1.26 1.88
C ILE A 119 -10.67 0.55 1.33
N ALA A 120 -11.81 0.64 2.00
CA ALA A 120 -13.05 0.03 1.55
C ALA A 120 -13.54 0.61 0.21
N ASP A 121 -13.51 1.92 0.05
CA ASP A 121 -13.90 2.61 -1.18
C ASP A 121 -13.01 2.19 -2.36
N HIS A 122 -11.68 2.15 -2.16
CA HIS A 122 -10.72 1.72 -3.20
C HIS A 122 -10.81 0.24 -3.53
N LYS A 123 -11.16 -0.60 -2.56
CA LYS A 123 -11.39 -2.03 -2.76
C LYS A 123 -12.64 -2.30 -3.60
N ALA A 124 -13.69 -1.49 -3.41
CA ALA A 124 -14.93 -1.59 -4.18
C ALA A 124 -14.81 -1.04 -5.61
N ALA A 125 -13.81 -0.20 -5.88
CA ALA A 125 -13.59 0.37 -7.20
C ALA A 125 -13.03 -0.68 -8.18
N ALA A 126 -13.44 -0.60 -9.46
CA ALA A 126 -12.87 -1.44 -10.49
C ALA A 126 -11.36 -1.15 -10.65
N PRO A 127 -10.52 -2.19 -10.80
CA PRO A 127 -9.10 -1.99 -11.00
C PRO A 127 -8.82 -1.28 -12.33
N ARG A 128 -7.91 -0.30 -12.31
CA ARG A 128 -7.49 0.43 -13.51
C ARG A 128 -6.59 -0.39 -14.43
N MET A 129 -5.97 -1.41 -13.87
CA MET A 129 -5.15 -2.39 -14.57
C MET A 129 -5.06 -3.65 -13.74
N THR A 130 -4.77 -4.76 -14.35
CA THR A 130 -4.34 -5.96 -13.64
C THR A 130 -2.83 -6.05 -13.65
N LEU A 131 -2.23 -6.44 -12.54
CA LEU A 131 -0.79 -6.65 -12.41
C LEU A 131 -0.56 -8.08 -11.92
N GLU A 132 0.29 -8.81 -12.65
CA GLU A 132 0.77 -10.13 -12.25
C GLU A 132 2.28 -10.06 -12.07
N ALA A 133 2.78 -10.60 -10.96
CA ALA A 133 4.21 -10.69 -10.70
C ALA A 133 4.56 -12.13 -10.33
N VAL A 134 5.46 -12.74 -11.10
CA VAL A 134 5.91 -14.13 -10.90
C VAL A 134 7.41 -14.15 -10.73
N ARG A 135 7.89 -14.72 -9.62
CA ARG A 135 9.31 -14.93 -9.36
C ARG A 135 9.71 -16.36 -9.70
N THR A 136 10.76 -16.50 -10.50
CA THR A 136 11.39 -17.79 -10.82
C THR A 136 12.90 -17.66 -10.59
N GLY A 137 13.39 -18.26 -9.51
CA GLY A 137 14.78 -18.07 -9.07
C GLY A 137 15.09 -16.59 -8.81
N ASP A 138 16.05 -16.03 -9.53
CA ASP A 138 16.48 -14.62 -9.42
C ASP A 138 15.75 -13.68 -10.40
N THR A 139 14.83 -14.21 -11.20
CA THR A 139 14.07 -13.41 -12.17
C THR A 139 12.68 -13.11 -11.64
N LEU A 140 12.32 -11.82 -11.65
CA LEU A 140 10.96 -11.32 -11.41
C LEU A 140 10.35 -10.92 -12.76
N ARG A 141 9.30 -11.64 -13.18
CA ARG A 141 8.50 -11.25 -14.34
C ARG A 141 7.28 -10.47 -13.85
N VAL A 142 7.11 -9.26 -14.38
CA VAL A 142 5.95 -8.41 -14.10
C VAL A 142 5.17 -8.21 -15.40
N GLN A 143 3.87 -8.47 -15.37
CA GLN A 143 2.98 -8.30 -16.51
C GLN A 143 1.78 -7.46 -16.09
N GLY A 144 1.54 -6.37 -16.81
CA GLY A 144 0.38 -5.50 -16.61
C GLY A 144 -0.57 -5.57 -17.80
N THR A 145 -1.88 -5.66 -17.54
CA THR A 145 -2.91 -5.55 -18.56
C THR A 145 -3.77 -4.33 -18.29
N VAL A 146 -3.88 -3.45 -19.27
CA VAL A 146 -4.67 -2.22 -19.23
C VAL A 146 -5.94 -2.42 -20.01
N PRO A 147 -7.13 -2.03 -19.48
CA PRO A 147 -8.39 -2.09 -20.25
C PRO A 147 -8.29 -1.28 -21.55
N ALA A 148 -9.05 -1.72 -22.57
CA ALA A 148 -9.12 -1.03 -23.86
C ALA A 148 -9.55 0.44 -23.67
N GLY A 149 -8.79 1.39 -24.21
CA GLY A 149 -9.12 2.82 -24.11
C GLY A 149 -7.93 3.73 -23.80
N GLY A 150 -6.76 3.18 -23.65
CA GLY A 150 -5.52 3.97 -23.58
C GLY A 150 -4.74 3.80 -22.28
N ALA A 151 -3.45 3.59 -22.44
CA ALA A 151 -2.47 3.71 -21.38
C ALA A 151 -1.70 4.99 -21.57
N ALA A 152 -1.69 5.86 -20.55
CA ALA A 152 -0.61 6.83 -20.42
C ALA A 152 0.71 6.06 -20.20
N PRO A 153 1.88 6.65 -20.48
CA PRO A 153 3.15 6.05 -20.10
C PRO A 153 3.12 5.64 -18.62
N MET A 154 3.53 4.40 -18.34
CA MET A 154 3.52 3.82 -16.99
C MET A 154 4.94 3.49 -16.57
N GLU A 155 5.21 3.68 -15.28
CA GLU A 155 6.46 3.27 -14.65
C GLU A 155 6.18 2.11 -13.69
N VAL A 156 7.07 1.11 -13.69
CA VAL A 156 7.04 0.01 -12.74
C VAL A 156 8.07 0.29 -11.66
N HIS A 157 7.61 0.39 -10.42
CA HIS A 157 8.48 0.52 -9.26
C HIS A 157 8.56 -0.81 -8.52
N VAL A 158 9.77 -1.29 -8.27
CA VAL A 158 10.03 -2.46 -7.45
C VAL A 158 10.58 -1.99 -6.11
N LEU A 159 9.89 -2.29 -5.02
CA LEU A 159 10.32 -1.96 -3.68
C LEU A 159 10.69 -3.23 -2.93
N ARG A 160 11.83 -3.17 -2.21
CA ARG A 160 12.20 -4.19 -1.24
C ARG A 160 11.86 -3.68 0.15
N LEU A 161 11.01 -4.39 0.87
CA LEU A 161 10.58 -4.00 2.20
C LEU A 161 11.35 -4.80 3.27
N MET A 162 11.77 -4.12 4.34
CA MET A 162 12.18 -4.75 5.59
C MET A 162 10.92 -5.01 6.42
N PRO A 163 10.62 -6.27 6.79
CA PRO A 163 9.34 -6.61 7.43
C PRO A 163 9.09 -5.90 8.76
N ALA A 164 10.11 -5.85 9.62
CA ALA A 164 10.04 -5.16 10.90
C ALA A 164 11.43 -4.74 11.40
N GLN A 165 11.49 -3.59 12.08
CA GLN A 165 12.68 -3.10 12.76
C GLN A 165 12.30 -2.37 14.04
N THR A 166 13.01 -2.66 15.14
CA THR A 166 12.86 -1.95 16.41
C THR A 166 14.00 -0.95 16.58
N VAL A 167 13.66 0.31 16.80
CA VAL A 167 14.62 1.40 16.95
C VAL A 167 14.46 2.10 18.30
N LYS A 168 15.57 2.24 19.04
CA LYS A 168 15.62 3.05 20.25
C LYS A 168 16.14 4.43 19.88
N ILE A 169 15.31 5.45 20.00
CA ILE A 169 15.62 6.83 19.67
C ILE A 169 16.31 7.49 20.85
N THR A 170 17.53 7.99 20.64
CA THR A 170 18.36 8.55 21.74
C THR A 170 18.45 10.08 21.72
N ARG A 171 17.95 10.74 20.66
CA ARG A 171 17.99 12.21 20.49
C ARG A 171 16.70 12.69 19.80
N GLY A 172 16.55 14.02 19.66
CA GLY A 172 15.41 14.65 19.01
C GLY A 172 14.13 14.57 19.85
N GLU A 173 12.99 14.87 19.23
CA GLU A 173 11.69 14.97 19.91
C GLU A 173 11.20 13.62 20.48
N ASN A 174 11.58 12.50 19.88
CA ASN A 174 11.22 11.16 20.33
C ASN A 174 12.26 10.51 21.25
N ARG A 175 13.20 11.30 21.80
CA ARG A 175 14.25 10.80 22.69
C ARG A 175 13.72 9.92 23.81
N GLY A 176 14.41 8.80 24.04
CA GLY A 176 14.11 7.84 25.11
C GLY A 176 13.02 6.84 24.78
N LYS A 177 12.37 6.98 23.62
CA LYS A 177 11.32 6.06 23.16
C LYS A 177 11.91 4.95 22.31
N THR A 178 11.21 3.82 22.28
CA THR A 178 11.51 2.68 21.39
C THR A 178 10.26 2.41 20.58
N TYR A 179 10.43 2.32 19.27
CA TYR A 179 9.33 2.05 18.32
C TYR A 179 9.67 0.86 17.44
N GLU A 180 8.63 0.13 17.05
CA GLU A 180 8.70 -0.89 16.02
C GLU A 180 8.08 -0.34 14.74
N TYR A 181 8.82 -0.46 13.63
CA TYR A 181 8.38 -0.07 12.30
C TYR A 181 8.18 -1.31 11.44
N ALA A 182 7.16 -1.29 10.60
CA ALA A 182 6.82 -2.41 9.73
C ALA A 182 6.91 -2.03 8.25
N ASN A 183 7.27 -3.00 7.40
CA ASN A 183 7.30 -2.86 5.93
C ASN A 183 8.02 -1.60 5.43
N ILE A 184 9.23 -1.38 5.92
CA ILE A 184 10.06 -0.21 5.61
C ILE A 184 10.67 -0.37 4.21
N ALA A 185 10.47 0.60 3.32
CA ALA A 185 11.03 0.64 1.96
C ALA A 185 12.43 1.24 1.91
#